data_f30a7f90f38a58fcabede5b827b56838
#
_entry.id   f30a7f90f38a58fcabede5b827b56838
#
_cell.length_a   1.000
_cell.length_b   1.000
_cell.length_c   1.000
_cell.angle_alpha   90.00
_cell.angle_beta   90.00
_cell.angle_gamma   90.00
#
_symmetry.space_group_name_H-M   'P 1'
#
loop_
_entity.id
_entity.type
_entity.pdbx_description
1 polymer ?
#
loop_
_entity_poly.entity_id
_entity_poly.type
_entity_poly.pdbx_seq_one_letter_code
_entity_poly.pdbx_strand_id
1 'polypeptide(L)'
;DKIWDLNFDKKVSDGAEKPSGRLVAYPITALFVRNVRFSLSEWDSQSQYINERISGGGAVGWGPFFIGGSYSRGSETRNGSYHNEGGSIVIDGMQLVGFINNIIPKSPNPNPEIKPEQFVGGEE
;
A
#
# COMPACT_ATOMS: atom_id res chain seq x y z
N ASP A 1 8.17 12.49 -33.55
CA ASP A 1 7.34 11.40 -33.00
C ASP A 1 6.05 11.95 -32.43
N LYS A 2 4.91 11.73 -33.12
CA LYS A 2 3.63 12.37 -32.75
C LYS A 2 3.05 11.84 -31.43
N ILE A 3 3.52 10.69 -30.95
CA ILE A 3 2.96 10.01 -29.78
C ILE A 3 3.50 10.59 -28.48
N TRP A 4 4.69 11.15 -28.48
CA TRP A 4 5.38 11.59 -27.29
C TRP A 4 5.60 13.09 -27.27
N ASP A 5 5.42 13.70 -26.09
CA ASP A 5 5.76 15.07 -25.82
C ASP A 5 7.25 15.17 -25.47
N LEU A 6 8.00 15.90 -26.28
CA LEU A 6 9.44 16.08 -26.10
C LEU A 6 9.78 17.16 -25.06
N ASN A 7 8.83 17.97 -24.62
CA ASN A 7 9.06 19.08 -23.70
C ASN A 7 9.23 18.65 -22.23
N PHE A 8 8.93 17.41 -21.89
CA PHE A 8 9.13 16.80 -20.56
C PHE A 8 8.46 17.51 -19.36
N ASP A 9 7.67 18.55 -19.55
CA ASP A 9 7.04 19.29 -18.47
C ASP A 9 6.07 18.45 -17.62
N LYS A 10 5.54 17.41 -18.23
CA LYS A 10 4.60 16.46 -17.60
C LYS A 10 5.08 15.02 -17.71
N LYS A 11 6.37 14.80 -17.52
CA LYS A 11 7.02 13.50 -17.68
C LYS A 11 6.35 12.38 -16.86
N VAL A 12 6.36 11.18 -17.40
CA VAL A 12 5.88 9.98 -16.71
C VAL A 12 6.85 9.65 -15.58
N SER A 13 8.14 9.54 -15.88
CA SER A 13 9.20 9.34 -14.91
C SER A 13 10.51 9.96 -15.40
N ASP A 14 11.30 10.53 -14.51
CA ASP A 14 12.66 10.99 -14.82
C ASP A 14 13.73 9.90 -14.66
N GLY A 15 13.35 8.75 -14.11
CA GLY A 15 14.24 7.61 -13.91
C GLY A 15 15.33 7.83 -12.86
N ALA A 16 15.22 8.88 -12.03
CA ALA A 16 16.17 9.14 -10.95
C ALA A 16 16.01 8.15 -9.79
N GLU A 17 17.01 8.06 -8.91
CA GLU A 17 16.95 7.25 -7.68
C GLU A 17 15.78 7.68 -6.77
N LYS A 18 15.51 8.97 -6.71
CA LYS A 18 14.28 9.54 -6.13
C LYS A 18 13.43 10.08 -7.27
N PRO A 19 12.62 9.24 -7.89
CA PRO A 19 11.99 9.58 -9.14
C PRO A 19 10.91 10.64 -8.97
N SER A 20 10.77 11.46 -9.99
CA SER A 20 9.76 12.50 -10.11
C SER A 20 8.98 12.29 -11.40
N GLY A 21 7.67 12.46 -11.36
CA GLY A 21 6.79 12.29 -12.50
C GLY A 21 5.37 11.89 -12.09
N ARG A 22 4.54 11.57 -13.08
CA ARG A 22 3.13 11.19 -12.87
C ARG A 22 2.96 9.73 -12.46
N LEU A 23 3.84 8.88 -12.97
CA LEU A 23 3.87 7.45 -12.66
C LEU A 23 5.33 7.03 -12.59
N VAL A 24 5.88 7.04 -11.40
CA VAL A 24 7.31 6.84 -11.17
C VAL A 24 7.70 5.39 -10.92
N ALA A 25 6.75 4.57 -10.49
CA ALA A 25 6.98 3.18 -10.16
C ALA A 25 5.70 2.36 -10.30
N TYR A 26 5.85 1.06 -10.41
CA TYR A 26 4.74 0.10 -10.39
C TYR A 26 5.09 -1.09 -9.50
N PRO A 27 4.10 -1.68 -8.80
CA PRO A 27 4.33 -2.82 -7.94
C PRO A 27 4.58 -4.09 -8.74
N ILE A 28 5.61 -4.84 -8.35
CA ILE A 28 5.97 -6.13 -8.95
C ILE A 28 5.82 -7.29 -7.98
N THR A 29 5.89 -7.02 -6.68
CA THR A 29 5.80 -8.05 -5.65
C THR A 29 4.99 -7.51 -4.47
N ALA A 30 4.01 -8.28 -4.02
CA ALA A 30 3.30 -8.02 -2.78
C ALA A 30 3.99 -8.77 -1.63
N LEU A 31 4.18 -8.08 -0.51
CA LEU A 31 4.80 -8.62 0.69
C LEU A 31 3.73 -8.95 1.71
N PHE A 32 3.61 -10.23 2.05
CA PHE A 32 2.72 -10.72 3.09
C PHE A 32 3.51 -11.24 4.27
N VAL A 33 2.97 -11.04 5.47
CA VAL A 33 3.45 -11.64 6.71
C VAL A 33 2.32 -12.38 7.40
N ARG A 34 2.65 -13.38 8.19
CA ARG A 34 1.68 -14.12 8.99
C ARG A 34 2.23 -14.39 10.38
N ASN A 35 1.30 -14.47 11.35
CA ASN A 35 1.63 -14.74 12.77
C ASN A 35 2.66 -13.75 13.31
N VAL A 36 2.45 -12.48 13.05
CA VAL A 36 3.35 -11.41 13.50
C VAL A 36 3.27 -11.28 15.01
N ARG A 37 4.43 -11.24 15.67
CA ARG A 37 4.55 -11.11 17.12
C ARG A 37 5.17 -9.77 17.49
N PHE A 38 4.51 -9.04 18.39
CA PHE A 38 5.05 -7.84 19.02
C PHE A 38 5.32 -8.07 20.49
N SER A 39 6.53 -7.79 20.94
CA SER A 39 6.88 -7.72 22.35
C SER A 39 6.77 -6.28 22.83
N LEU A 40 5.95 -6.03 23.83
CA LEU A 40 5.71 -4.70 24.38
C LEU A 40 6.42 -4.57 25.73
N SER A 41 7.19 -3.50 25.91
CA SER A 41 7.88 -3.20 27.16
C SER A 41 6.94 -2.75 28.27
N GLU A 42 5.80 -2.15 27.91
CA GLU A 42 4.74 -1.70 28.83
C GLU A 42 3.44 -2.47 28.53
N TRP A 43 3.52 -3.77 28.71
CA TRP A 43 2.47 -4.69 28.30
C TRP A 43 1.08 -4.36 28.84
N ASP A 44 0.97 -4.10 30.15
CA ASP A 44 -0.33 -3.95 30.79
C ASP A 44 -1.11 -2.72 30.29
N SER A 45 -0.45 -1.58 30.18
CA SER A 45 -1.07 -0.35 29.68
C SER A 45 -1.41 -0.43 28.20
N GLN A 46 -0.55 -1.04 27.39
CA GLN A 46 -0.77 -1.20 25.96
C GLN A 46 -1.88 -2.21 25.67
N SER A 47 -1.93 -3.32 26.39
CA SER A 47 -2.98 -4.32 26.22
C SER A 47 -4.36 -3.80 26.63
N GLN A 48 -4.44 -3.01 27.70
CA GLN A 48 -5.68 -2.35 28.09
C GLN A 48 -6.17 -1.39 26.99
N TYR A 49 -5.31 -0.54 26.49
CA TYR A 49 -5.64 0.38 25.41
C TYR A 49 -6.18 -0.34 24.17
N ILE A 50 -5.53 -1.43 23.75
CA ILE A 50 -5.96 -2.22 22.59
C ILE A 50 -7.34 -2.85 22.85
N ASN A 51 -7.53 -3.46 24.02
CA ASN A 51 -8.78 -4.10 24.40
C ASN A 51 -9.94 -3.10 24.47
N GLU A 52 -9.74 -1.94 25.10
CA GLU A 52 -10.75 -0.89 25.19
C GLU A 52 -11.16 -0.40 23.80
N ARG A 53 -10.21 -0.20 22.92
CA ARG A 53 -10.47 0.28 21.56
C ARG A 53 -11.23 -0.73 20.71
N ILE A 54 -10.88 -1.99 20.81
CA ILE A 54 -11.57 -3.09 20.11
C ILE A 54 -12.96 -3.31 20.68
N SER A 55 -13.12 -3.30 21.99
CA SER A 55 -14.42 -3.42 22.66
C SER A 55 -15.36 -2.27 22.33
N GLY A 56 -14.83 -1.09 22.09
CA GLY A 56 -15.58 0.08 21.61
C GLY A 56 -15.96 0.03 20.13
N GLY A 57 -15.69 -1.06 19.42
CA GLY A 57 -16.00 -1.22 17.99
C GLY A 57 -14.99 -0.57 17.07
N GLY A 58 -13.85 -0.11 17.59
CA GLY A 58 -12.77 0.46 16.82
C GLY A 58 -11.83 -0.59 16.23
N ALA A 59 -10.96 -0.15 15.34
CA ALA A 59 -9.85 -0.93 14.83
C ALA A 59 -8.54 -0.41 15.41
N VAL A 60 -7.59 -1.31 15.64
CA VAL A 60 -6.25 -0.99 16.11
C VAL A 60 -5.22 -1.50 15.12
N GLY A 61 -4.29 -0.64 14.76
CA GLY A 61 -3.16 -0.98 13.92
C GLY A 61 -1.87 -0.38 14.44
N TRP A 62 -0.77 -0.92 14.01
CA TRP A 62 0.57 -0.39 14.28
C TRP A 62 1.46 -0.51 13.05
N GLY A 63 1.91 0.64 12.53
CA GLY A 63 2.60 0.68 11.26
C GLY A 63 1.73 0.08 10.15
N PRO A 64 2.26 -0.84 9.34
CA PRO A 64 1.49 -1.51 8.29
C PRO A 64 0.59 -2.64 8.80
N PHE A 65 0.60 -2.93 10.10
CA PHE A 65 -0.09 -4.09 10.69
C PHE A 65 -1.45 -3.72 11.25
N PHE A 66 -2.45 -4.54 10.95
CA PHE A 66 -3.77 -4.49 11.55
C PHE A 66 -3.83 -5.50 12.69
N ILE A 67 -3.92 -5.00 13.93
CA ILE A 67 -3.87 -5.86 15.12
C ILE A 67 -5.21 -6.55 15.37
N GLY A 68 -6.29 -5.79 15.37
CA GLY A 68 -7.61 -6.36 15.63
C GLY A 68 -8.72 -5.33 15.58
N GLY A 69 -9.96 -5.82 15.69
CA GLY A 69 -11.17 -5.02 15.57
C GLY A 69 -11.83 -5.15 14.20
N SER A 70 -12.78 -4.27 13.94
CA SER A 70 -13.50 -4.22 12.66
C SER A 70 -13.24 -2.90 11.97
N TYR A 71 -12.96 -2.96 10.70
CA TYR A 71 -12.81 -1.80 9.84
C TYR A 71 -13.65 -1.98 8.60
N SER A 72 -14.51 -1.01 8.33
CA SER A 72 -15.36 -1.02 7.14
C SER A 72 -15.13 0.24 6.32
N ARG A 73 -14.98 0.06 5.02
CA ARG A 73 -14.91 1.15 4.04
C ARG A 73 -15.73 0.78 2.80
N GLY A 74 -16.79 1.53 2.56
CA GLY A 74 -17.73 1.20 1.49
C GLY A 74 -18.41 -0.14 1.72
N SER A 75 -18.29 -1.06 0.78
CA SER A 75 -18.84 -2.43 0.87
C SER A 75 -17.89 -3.46 1.49
N GLU A 76 -16.66 -3.07 1.82
CA GLU A 76 -15.65 -3.96 2.38
C GLU A 76 -15.60 -3.84 3.90
N THR A 77 -15.59 -4.99 4.57
CA THR A 77 -15.39 -5.11 6.01
C THR A 77 -14.20 -6.01 6.27
N ARG A 78 -13.26 -5.53 7.08
CA ARG A 78 -12.12 -6.32 7.57
C ARG A 78 -12.28 -6.59 9.04
N ASN A 79 -12.18 -7.84 9.42
CA ASN A 79 -12.12 -8.31 10.80
C ASN A 79 -10.73 -8.86 11.07
N GLY A 80 -10.14 -8.46 12.18
CA GLY A 80 -8.86 -8.98 12.62
C GLY A 80 -8.97 -9.59 14.00
N SER A 81 -8.13 -10.56 14.27
CA SER A 81 -8.00 -11.18 15.59
C SER A 81 -6.54 -11.20 16.03
N TYR A 82 -6.34 -11.10 17.32
CA TYR A 82 -5.05 -11.26 17.97
C TYR A 82 -5.20 -12.06 19.25
N HIS A 83 -4.11 -12.63 19.73
CA HIS A 83 -4.07 -13.25 21.04
C HIS A 83 -2.80 -12.88 21.81
N ASN A 84 -2.86 -13.08 23.09
CA ASN A 84 -1.76 -12.85 24.01
C ASN A 84 -0.93 -14.11 24.17
N GLU A 85 0.38 -13.98 24.11
CA GLU A 85 1.30 -15.07 24.36
C GLU A 85 2.54 -14.57 25.09
N GLY A 86 2.59 -14.81 26.41
CA GLY A 86 3.76 -14.49 27.22
C GLY A 86 4.22 -13.03 27.20
N GLY A 87 3.29 -12.06 27.27
CA GLY A 87 3.59 -10.62 27.22
C GLY A 87 3.84 -10.09 25.82
N SER A 88 3.44 -10.84 24.82
CA SER A 88 3.48 -10.44 23.41
C SER A 88 2.11 -10.49 22.77
N ILE A 89 1.85 -9.60 21.81
CA ILE A 89 0.69 -9.70 20.92
C ILE A 89 1.09 -10.53 19.71
N VAL A 90 0.31 -11.55 19.40
CA VAL A 90 0.42 -12.32 18.16
C VAL A 90 -0.79 -12.00 17.30
N ILE A 91 -0.56 -11.47 16.11
CA ILE A 91 -1.62 -11.19 15.14
C ILE A 91 -1.88 -12.45 14.35
N ASP A 92 -3.12 -12.94 14.40
CA ASP A 92 -3.52 -14.14 13.69
C ASP A 92 -3.71 -13.85 12.19
N GLY A 93 -3.34 -14.85 11.38
CA GLY A 93 -3.54 -14.80 9.94
C GLY A 93 -2.42 -14.10 9.17
N MET A 94 -2.71 -13.80 7.93
CA MET A 94 -1.79 -13.22 6.96
C MET A 94 -2.20 -11.79 6.62
N GLN A 95 -1.20 -10.90 6.55
CA GLN A 95 -1.42 -9.50 6.22
C GLN A 95 -0.51 -9.04 5.09
N LEU A 96 -1.06 -8.22 4.21
CA LEU A 96 -0.29 -7.46 3.24
C LEU A 96 0.36 -6.26 3.95
N VAL A 97 1.69 -6.18 3.91
CA VAL A 97 2.44 -5.12 4.59
C VAL A 97 3.10 -4.14 3.64
N GLY A 98 3.23 -4.47 2.38
CA GLY A 98 3.84 -3.58 1.41
C GLY A 98 4.04 -4.19 0.04
N PHE A 99 4.69 -3.40 -0.81
CA PHE A 99 5.02 -3.79 -2.17
C PHE A 99 6.49 -3.50 -2.45
N ILE A 100 7.11 -4.39 -3.22
CA ILE A 100 8.35 -4.06 -3.91
C ILE A 100 7.94 -3.46 -5.25
N ASN A 101 8.44 -2.25 -5.50
CA ASN A 101 8.12 -1.51 -6.71
C ASN A 101 9.32 -1.48 -7.65
N ASN A 102 9.05 -1.54 -8.92
CA ASN A 102 10.05 -1.27 -9.95
C ASN A 102 9.93 0.19 -10.38
N ILE A 103 11.05 0.90 -10.36
CA ILE A 103 11.10 2.30 -10.80
C ILE A 103 11.08 2.32 -12.33
N ILE A 104 10.20 3.13 -12.88
CA ILE A 104 10.10 3.32 -14.32
C ILE A 104 11.32 4.13 -14.78
N PRO A 105 12.07 3.66 -15.78
CA PRO A 105 13.18 4.42 -16.32
C PRO A 105 12.70 5.75 -16.92
N LYS A 106 13.61 6.64 -17.23
CA LYS A 106 13.28 7.92 -17.85
C LYS A 106 12.42 7.70 -19.10
N SER A 107 11.24 8.27 -19.07
CA SER A 107 10.27 8.15 -20.14
C SER A 107 9.64 9.49 -20.49
N PRO A 108 9.41 9.77 -21.76
CA PRO A 108 8.72 10.97 -22.21
C PRO A 108 7.25 10.92 -21.79
N ASN A 109 6.58 12.06 -21.79
CA ASN A 109 5.14 12.13 -21.63
C ASN A 109 4.43 11.78 -22.96
N PRO A 110 3.25 11.18 -22.87
CA PRO A 110 2.38 11.11 -24.03
C PRO A 110 1.99 12.52 -24.51
N ASN A 111 1.90 12.70 -25.80
CA ASN A 111 1.40 13.95 -26.37
C ASN A 111 -0.08 14.15 -25.91
N PRO A 112 -0.42 15.28 -25.24
CA PRO A 112 -1.76 15.51 -24.70
C PRO A 112 -2.84 15.67 -25.79
N GLU A 113 -2.47 15.88 -27.03
CA GLU A 113 -3.39 16.02 -28.17
C GLU A 113 -3.81 14.67 -28.76
N ILE A 114 -3.15 13.57 -28.36
CA ILE A 114 -3.47 12.23 -28.86
C ILE A 114 -4.73 11.70 -28.15
N LYS A 115 -5.67 11.25 -28.95
CA LYS A 115 -6.89 10.58 -28.46
C LYS A 115 -6.61 9.12 -28.12
N PRO A 116 -7.37 8.54 -27.18
CA PRO A 116 -7.19 7.12 -26.77
C PRO A 116 -7.19 6.13 -27.94
N GLU A 117 -8.00 6.39 -28.96
CA GLU A 117 -8.13 5.54 -30.14
C GLU A 117 -6.84 5.46 -30.98
N GLN A 118 -5.96 6.44 -30.84
CA GLN A 118 -4.68 6.49 -31.54
C GLN A 118 -3.57 5.65 -30.86
N PHE A 119 -3.79 5.22 -29.62
CA PHE A 119 -2.89 4.31 -28.90
C PHE A 119 -3.16 2.85 -29.22
N VAL A 120 -4.38 2.52 -29.57
CA VAL A 120 -4.76 1.19 -30.03
C VAL A 120 -4.55 1.24 -31.54
N GLY A 121 -3.51 0.60 -32.04
CA GLY A 121 -3.16 0.64 -33.46
C GLY A 121 -4.41 0.51 -34.31
N GLY A 122 -4.80 1.59 -34.92
CA GLY A 122 -5.90 1.58 -35.86
C GLY A 122 -5.52 0.66 -37.02
N GLU A 123 -6.36 -0.32 -37.24
CA GLU A 123 -6.32 -1.05 -38.49
C GLU A 123 -6.38 -0.02 -39.60
N GLU A 124 -5.41 -0.07 -40.51
CA GLU A 124 -5.45 0.63 -41.79
C GLU A 124 -6.56 0.07 -42.66
#